data_88a8d7088b4e67dded5b6bc6af4d7712
#
_entry.id   88a8d7088b4e67dded5b6bc6af4d7712
#
_cell.length_a   1.000
_cell.length_b   1.000
_cell.length_c   1.000
_cell.angle_alpha   90.00
_cell.angle_beta   90.00
_cell.angle_gamma   90.00
#
_symmetry.space_group_name_H-M   'P 1'
#
loop_
_entity.id
_entity.type
_entity.pdbx_description
1 polymer ?
#
loop_
_entity_poly.entity_id
_entity_poly.type
_entity_poly.pdbx_seq_one_letter_code
_entity_poly.pdbx_strand_id
1 'polypeptide(L)'
;LSLMTGSAFTYGTIFAMSITPYINSSIIMQLLAVAIPALENLQKEGEEGKKKISTITRIVTIVLGLLQSLAYFFFLRANNYPETFPNASTFDLVFQAVVIIAVLTAGTAVIMWLGEQITIDGIGNGISIILFAGIVSRFPTIIRQLFGYLDTERKVYYVLVPVVCVCFLLMMAYIVLLDNAERRLPIQYAKRVKGRKMYGGQNTHM
;
A
#
# COMPACT_ATOMS: atom_id res chain seq x y z
N LEU A 1 -0.28 -2.28 10.79
CA LEU A 1 0.98 -1.66 10.34
C LEU A 1 2.12 -2.67 10.35
N SER A 2 2.35 -3.40 11.43
CA SER A 2 3.47 -4.37 11.54
C SER A 2 3.50 -5.44 10.44
N LEU A 3 2.34 -5.84 9.88
CA LEU A 3 2.26 -6.80 8.77
C LEU A 3 2.82 -6.23 7.46
N MET A 4 2.60 -4.94 7.21
CA MET A 4 3.07 -4.27 5.99
C MET A 4 4.54 -3.84 6.09
N THR A 5 5.05 -3.63 7.31
CA THR A 5 6.39 -3.11 7.55
C THR A 5 7.42 -4.18 7.91
N GLY A 6 7.07 -5.47 7.84
CA GLY A 6 7.99 -6.57 8.09
C GLY A 6 8.64 -6.58 9.48
N SER A 7 7.98 -6.12 10.54
CA SER A 7 8.51 -5.91 11.92
C SER A 7 9.30 -4.60 12.12
N ALA A 8 9.59 -3.83 11.08
CA ALA A 8 10.30 -2.56 11.19
C ALA A 8 9.61 -1.58 12.17
N PHE A 9 8.28 -1.60 12.21
CA PHE A 9 7.49 -0.79 13.13
C PHE A 9 7.73 -1.17 14.61
N THR A 10 7.83 -2.46 14.90
CA THR A 10 8.02 -2.96 16.28
C THR A 10 9.40 -2.64 16.81
N TYR A 11 10.41 -2.66 15.96
CA TYR A 11 11.80 -2.37 16.33
C TYR A 11 12.18 -0.89 16.19
N GLY A 12 11.24 -0.01 15.80
CA GLY A 12 11.52 1.42 15.67
C GLY A 12 12.62 1.75 14.67
N THR A 13 12.71 0.99 13.58
CA THR A 13 13.74 1.20 12.57
C THR A 13 13.45 2.47 11.74
N ILE A 14 14.44 2.96 11.00
CA ILE A 14 14.32 4.12 10.09
C ILE A 14 13.16 3.95 9.12
N PHE A 15 12.90 2.72 8.68
CA PHE A 15 11.82 2.37 7.76
C PHE A 15 10.53 1.91 8.46
N ALA A 16 10.33 2.26 9.75
CA ALA A 16 9.16 1.83 10.52
C ALA A 16 7.83 2.25 9.88
N MET A 17 7.78 3.41 9.23
CA MET A 17 6.59 3.88 8.50
C MET A 17 6.40 3.22 7.14
N SER A 18 7.46 2.58 6.58
CA SER A 18 7.43 1.95 5.26
C SER A 18 6.86 2.90 4.19
N ILE A 19 6.10 2.37 3.25
CA ILE A 19 5.44 3.10 2.17
C ILE A 19 4.02 3.58 2.52
N THR A 20 3.55 3.32 3.75
CA THR A 20 2.17 3.60 4.20
C THR A 20 1.75 5.05 4.00
N PRO A 21 2.57 6.09 4.34
CA PRO A 21 2.20 7.48 4.12
C PRO A 21 1.96 7.80 2.64
N TYR A 22 2.74 7.20 1.75
CA TYR A 22 2.58 7.40 0.30
C TYR A 22 1.30 6.75 -0.24
N ILE A 23 0.96 5.54 0.22
CA ILE A 23 -0.29 4.88 -0.19
C ILE A 23 -1.50 5.70 0.23
N ASN A 24 -1.52 6.17 1.48
CA ASN A 24 -2.59 7.00 2.00
C ASN A 24 -2.71 8.31 1.20
N SER A 25 -1.58 8.96 0.92
CA SER A 25 -1.51 10.15 0.08
C SER A 25 -2.05 9.91 -1.33
N SER A 26 -1.66 8.81 -1.96
CA SER A 26 -2.13 8.44 -3.30
C SER A 26 -3.64 8.21 -3.35
N ILE A 27 -4.20 7.52 -2.35
CA ILE A 27 -5.65 7.29 -2.24
C ILE A 27 -6.37 8.63 -2.02
N ILE A 28 -5.87 9.48 -1.12
CA ILE A 28 -6.45 10.81 -0.87
C ILE A 28 -6.43 11.64 -2.16
N MET A 29 -5.32 11.64 -2.89
CA MET A 29 -5.23 12.40 -4.15
C MET A 29 -6.15 11.85 -5.23
N GLN A 30 -6.34 10.54 -5.33
CA GLN A 30 -7.31 9.94 -6.26
C GLN A 30 -8.74 10.35 -5.93
N LEU A 31 -9.12 10.38 -4.65
CA LEU A 31 -10.44 10.82 -4.22
C LEU A 31 -10.63 12.33 -4.44
N LEU A 32 -9.61 13.14 -4.15
CA LEU A 32 -9.65 14.59 -4.38
C LEU A 32 -9.71 14.93 -5.88
N ALA A 33 -9.09 14.14 -6.74
CA ALA A 33 -9.16 14.33 -8.19
C ALA A 33 -10.59 14.16 -8.74
N VAL A 34 -11.44 13.36 -8.07
CA VAL A 34 -12.86 13.24 -8.41
C VAL A 34 -13.69 14.37 -7.78
N ALA A 35 -13.32 14.81 -6.57
CA ALA A 35 -14.09 15.80 -5.82
C ALA A 35 -13.81 17.25 -6.24
N ILE A 36 -12.59 17.55 -6.69
CA ILE A 36 -12.14 18.92 -7.01
C ILE A 36 -11.99 19.07 -8.54
N PRO A 37 -12.80 19.91 -9.21
CA PRO A 37 -12.75 20.08 -10.67
C PRO A 37 -11.37 20.53 -11.20
N ALA A 38 -10.62 21.28 -10.40
CA ALA A 38 -9.27 21.72 -10.77
C ALA A 38 -8.29 20.53 -10.90
N LEU A 39 -8.39 19.53 -10.02
CA LEU A 39 -7.56 18.32 -10.07
C LEU A 39 -8.05 17.36 -11.17
N GLU A 40 -9.35 17.30 -11.41
CA GLU A 40 -9.94 16.54 -12.53
C GLU A 40 -9.42 17.07 -13.89
N ASN A 41 -9.36 18.38 -14.05
CA ASN A 41 -8.83 19.00 -15.25
C ASN A 41 -7.34 18.67 -15.44
N LEU A 42 -6.54 18.74 -14.37
CA LEU A 42 -5.14 18.31 -14.41
C LEU A 42 -5.00 16.84 -14.83
N GLN A 43 -5.89 15.96 -14.38
CA GLN A 43 -5.88 14.55 -14.76
C GLN A 43 -6.18 14.36 -16.26
N LYS A 44 -6.99 15.24 -16.86
CA LYS A 44 -7.34 15.25 -18.29
C LYS A 44 -6.25 15.87 -19.18
N GLU A 45 -5.32 16.67 -18.63
CA GLU A 45 -4.18 17.26 -19.35
C GLU A 45 -3.13 16.23 -19.83
N GLY A 46 -3.32 14.94 -19.56
CA GLY A 46 -2.44 13.87 -20.03
C GLY A 46 -1.15 13.75 -19.21
N GLU A 47 0.00 13.59 -19.85
CA GLU A 47 1.31 13.32 -19.20
C GLU A 47 1.78 14.46 -18.29
N GLU A 48 1.59 15.72 -18.69
CA GLU A 48 2.00 16.87 -17.88
C GLU A 48 1.16 17.01 -16.62
N GLY A 49 -0.16 16.78 -16.73
CA GLY A 49 -1.06 16.79 -15.60
C GLY A 49 -0.75 15.67 -14.60
N LYS A 50 -0.44 14.47 -15.08
CA LYS A 50 0.00 13.35 -14.24
C LYS A 50 1.28 13.68 -13.47
N LYS A 51 2.26 14.34 -14.08
CA LYS A 51 3.48 14.79 -13.40
C LYS A 51 3.19 15.78 -12.28
N LYS A 52 2.29 16.74 -12.51
CA LYS A 52 1.87 17.71 -11.47
C LYS A 52 1.17 17.01 -10.31
N ILE A 53 0.25 16.08 -10.58
CA ILE A 53 -0.45 15.30 -9.56
C ILE A 53 0.57 14.46 -8.76
N SER A 54 1.53 13.81 -9.40
CA SER A 54 2.60 13.06 -8.74
C SER A 54 3.40 13.96 -7.80
N THR A 55 3.75 15.17 -8.22
CA THR A 55 4.49 16.13 -7.38
C THR A 55 3.67 16.54 -6.14
N ILE A 56 2.37 16.80 -6.31
CA ILE A 56 1.48 17.12 -5.19
C ILE A 56 1.38 15.92 -4.24
N THR A 57 1.24 14.70 -4.78
CA THR A 57 1.21 13.47 -3.98
C THR A 57 2.47 13.30 -3.13
N ARG A 58 3.66 13.62 -3.67
CA ARG A 58 4.92 13.59 -2.92
C ARG A 58 4.91 14.57 -1.74
N ILE A 59 4.45 15.81 -1.95
CA ILE A 59 4.36 16.81 -0.90
C ILE A 59 3.39 16.35 0.19
N VAL A 60 2.20 15.88 -0.19
CA VAL A 60 1.21 15.35 0.75
C VAL A 60 1.76 14.14 1.52
N THR A 61 2.55 13.29 0.85
CA THR A 61 3.22 12.14 1.49
C THR A 61 4.18 12.58 2.60
N ILE A 62 4.99 13.61 2.36
CA ILE A 62 5.92 14.12 3.37
C ILE A 62 5.16 14.72 4.55
N VAL A 63 4.09 15.50 4.30
CA VAL A 63 3.25 16.07 5.36
C VAL A 63 2.57 14.96 6.19
N LEU A 64 1.99 13.96 5.53
CA LEU A 64 1.42 12.80 6.22
C LEU A 64 2.48 11.99 6.96
N GLY A 65 3.66 11.83 6.41
CA GLY A 65 4.81 11.18 7.05
C GLY A 65 5.24 11.90 8.34
N LEU A 66 5.28 13.24 8.31
CA LEU A 66 5.55 14.06 9.50
C LEU A 66 4.46 13.86 10.58
N LEU A 67 3.19 13.90 10.20
CA LEU A 67 2.09 13.68 11.15
C LEU A 67 2.11 12.28 11.75
N GLN A 68 2.36 11.26 10.94
CA GLN A 68 2.44 9.88 11.41
C GLN A 68 3.67 9.62 12.28
N SER A 69 4.82 10.22 11.95
CA SER A 69 6.03 10.09 12.78
C SER A 69 5.87 10.79 14.12
N LEU A 70 5.17 11.93 14.17
CA LEU A 70 4.78 12.59 15.40
C LEU A 70 3.88 11.70 16.27
N ALA A 71 2.85 11.12 15.67
CA ALA A 71 1.96 10.18 16.36
C ALA A 71 2.72 8.94 16.87
N TYR A 72 3.68 8.43 16.09
CA TYR A 72 4.52 7.31 16.49
C TYR A 72 5.44 7.67 17.66
N PHE A 73 6.00 8.87 17.69
CA PHE A 73 6.77 9.35 18.82
C PHE A 73 5.93 9.38 20.12
N PHE A 74 4.69 9.89 20.06
CA PHE A 74 3.81 9.86 21.22
C PHE A 74 3.42 8.43 21.64
N PHE A 75 3.23 7.54 20.67
CA PHE A 75 2.99 6.12 20.94
C PHE A 75 4.17 5.46 21.66
N LEU A 76 5.41 5.71 21.22
CA LEU A 76 6.61 5.21 21.90
C LEU A 76 6.69 5.71 23.33
N ARG A 77 6.44 7.00 23.54
CA ARG A 77 6.46 7.62 24.85
C ARG A 77 5.39 7.05 25.79
N ALA A 78 4.18 6.82 25.29
CA ALA A 78 3.09 6.25 26.08
C ALA A 78 3.35 4.79 26.51
N ASN A 79 4.16 4.05 25.76
CA ASN A 79 4.56 2.68 26.08
C ASN A 79 5.89 2.59 26.83
N ASN A 80 6.33 3.67 27.46
CA ASN A 80 7.59 3.75 28.21
C ASN A 80 8.84 3.34 27.43
N TYR A 81 8.85 3.59 26.12
CA TYR A 81 10.07 3.56 25.34
C TYR A 81 10.65 4.99 25.27
N PRO A 82 11.85 5.23 25.69
CA PRO A 82 12.88 4.34 26.22
C PRO A 82 13.04 4.48 27.74
N GLU A 83 13.20 3.41 28.45
CA GLU A 83 13.76 3.36 29.80
C GLU A 83 15.17 4.00 29.87
N THR A 84 15.73 4.36 28.73
CA THR A 84 17.11 4.78 28.54
C THR A 84 17.41 6.18 29.12
N PHE A 85 16.39 7.00 29.43
CA PHE A 85 16.58 8.36 29.92
C PHE A 85 15.61 8.72 31.05
N PRO A 86 15.74 8.10 32.25
CA PRO A 86 14.84 8.35 33.37
C PRO A 86 14.87 9.80 33.89
N ASN A 87 15.94 10.55 33.59
CA ASN A 87 16.16 11.93 34.03
C ASN A 87 16.33 12.91 32.84
N ALA A 88 15.68 12.67 31.69
CA ALA A 88 15.82 13.53 30.55
C ALA A 88 15.28 14.93 30.85
N SER A 89 16.10 15.95 30.58
CA SER A 89 15.67 17.35 30.61
C SER A 89 14.62 17.60 29.52
N THR A 90 13.81 18.63 29.71
CA THR A 90 12.82 19.03 28.66
C THR A 90 13.50 19.27 27.32
N PHE A 91 14.72 19.79 27.31
CA PHE A 91 15.53 19.97 26.11
C PHE A 91 15.87 18.64 25.43
N ASP A 92 16.28 17.63 26.20
CA ASP A 92 16.61 16.29 25.66
C ASP A 92 15.40 15.62 25.03
N LEU A 93 14.21 15.78 25.64
CA LEU A 93 12.96 15.25 25.09
C LEU A 93 12.59 15.89 23.75
N VAL A 94 12.72 17.21 23.66
CA VAL A 94 12.43 17.94 22.40
C VAL A 94 13.45 17.54 21.32
N PHE A 95 14.73 17.45 21.68
CA PHE A 95 15.77 17.04 20.75
C PHE A 95 15.54 15.62 20.22
N GLN A 96 15.21 14.67 21.10
CA GLN A 96 14.87 13.29 20.71
C GLN A 96 13.65 13.26 19.78
N ALA A 97 12.59 14.01 20.11
CA ALA A 97 11.40 14.09 19.28
C ALA A 97 11.75 14.57 17.87
N VAL A 98 12.52 15.65 17.75
CA VAL A 98 12.92 16.21 16.45
C VAL A 98 13.74 15.19 15.66
N VAL A 99 14.71 14.53 16.29
CA VAL A 99 15.56 13.54 15.63
C VAL A 99 14.73 12.34 15.15
N ILE A 100 13.87 11.78 16.01
CA ILE A 100 13.03 10.63 15.64
C ILE A 100 12.09 10.98 14.48
N ILE A 101 11.40 12.12 14.55
CA ILE A 101 10.48 12.57 13.51
C ILE A 101 11.24 12.79 12.20
N ALA A 102 12.39 13.47 12.23
CA ALA A 102 13.20 13.73 11.05
C ALA A 102 13.70 12.43 10.40
N VAL A 103 14.21 11.48 11.19
CA VAL A 103 14.73 10.21 10.69
C VAL A 103 13.62 9.35 10.07
N LEU A 104 12.46 9.23 10.72
CA LEU A 104 11.33 8.46 10.20
C LEU A 104 10.77 9.08 8.91
N THR A 105 10.68 10.41 8.86
CA THR A 105 10.21 11.10 7.66
C THR A 105 11.21 10.96 6.52
N ALA A 106 12.50 11.06 6.80
CA ALA A 106 13.56 10.80 5.82
C ALA A 106 13.50 9.37 5.28
N GLY A 107 13.30 8.37 6.17
CA GLY A 107 13.12 6.98 5.78
C GLY A 107 11.93 6.79 4.83
N THR A 108 10.80 7.44 5.11
CA THR A 108 9.62 7.43 4.23
C THR A 108 9.92 8.04 2.85
N ALA A 109 10.64 9.17 2.82
CA ALA A 109 11.03 9.83 1.57
C ALA A 109 11.95 8.94 0.72
N VAL A 110 12.90 8.24 1.35
CA VAL A 110 13.80 7.29 0.66
C VAL A 110 13.01 6.12 0.06
N ILE A 111 12.08 5.52 0.84
CA ILE A 111 11.26 4.41 0.33
C ILE A 111 10.35 4.87 -0.83
N MET A 112 9.77 6.06 -0.72
CA MET A 112 8.96 6.65 -1.79
C MET A 112 9.79 6.81 -3.07
N TRP A 113 10.99 7.40 -2.95
CA TRP A 113 11.91 7.55 -4.08
C TRP A 113 12.30 6.20 -4.70
N LEU A 114 12.63 5.19 -3.87
CA LEU A 114 12.91 3.84 -4.34
C LEU A 114 11.72 3.23 -5.09
N GLY A 115 10.50 3.38 -4.58
CA GLY A 115 9.29 2.89 -5.23
C GLY A 115 9.05 3.52 -6.60
N GLU A 116 9.32 4.82 -6.73
CA GLU A 116 9.24 5.53 -8.01
C GLU A 116 10.32 5.07 -8.98
N GLN A 117 11.56 4.90 -8.50
CA GLN A 117 12.67 4.44 -9.34
C GLN A 117 12.41 3.02 -9.87
N ILE A 118 11.89 2.11 -9.03
CA ILE A 118 11.49 0.78 -9.47
C ILE A 118 10.36 0.84 -10.50
N THR A 119 9.45 1.81 -10.41
CA THR A 119 8.37 1.99 -11.39
C THR A 119 8.89 2.50 -12.73
N ILE A 120 9.91 3.37 -12.72
CA ILE A 120 10.49 3.96 -13.94
C ILE A 120 11.40 2.97 -14.67
N ASP A 121 12.32 2.34 -13.94
CA ASP A 121 13.39 1.51 -14.50
C ASP A 121 13.13 0.00 -14.37
N GLY A 122 12.09 -0.38 -13.61
CA GLY A 122 11.77 -1.77 -13.28
C GLY A 122 10.54 -2.32 -13.98
N ILE A 123 9.95 -3.37 -13.39
CA ILE A 123 8.78 -4.07 -13.91
C ILE A 123 7.55 -3.73 -13.07
N GLY A 124 6.54 -3.11 -13.69
CA GLY A 124 5.25 -2.86 -13.06
C GLY A 124 5.28 -1.73 -12.01
N ASN A 125 4.44 -1.82 -10.99
CA ASN A 125 4.32 -0.81 -9.96
C ASN A 125 5.30 -1.06 -8.81
N GLY A 126 6.34 -0.22 -8.68
CA GLY A 126 7.39 -0.37 -7.67
C GLY A 126 6.87 -0.31 -6.22
N ILE A 127 5.79 0.42 -5.98
CA ILE A 127 5.15 0.50 -4.66
C ILE A 127 4.58 -0.86 -4.27
N SER A 128 3.90 -1.52 -5.21
CA SER A 128 3.35 -2.88 -5.02
C SER A 128 4.46 -3.91 -4.78
N ILE A 129 5.61 -3.76 -5.45
CA ILE A 129 6.78 -4.63 -5.26
C ILE A 129 7.36 -4.45 -3.85
N ILE A 130 7.49 -3.22 -3.36
CA ILE A 130 7.99 -2.97 -1.99
C ILE A 130 7.04 -3.55 -0.95
N LEU A 131 5.71 -3.37 -1.13
CA LEU A 131 4.72 -3.99 -0.24
C LEU A 131 4.79 -5.51 -0.27
N PHE A 132 4.87 -6.09 -1.45
CA PHE A 132 5.01 -7.53 -1.63
C PHE A 132 6.25 -8.07 -0.91
N ALA A 133 7.40 -7.41 -1.09
CA ALA A 133 8.64 -7.77 -0.39
C ALA A 133 8.48 -7.71 1.13
N GLY A 134 7.82 -6.67 1.65
CA GLY A 134 7.51 -6.53 3.08
C GLY A 134 6.66 -7.67 3.63
N ILE A 135 5.64 -8.11 2.89
CA ILE A 135 4.76 -9.22 3.28
C ILE A 135 5.51 -10.55 3.21
N VAL A 136 6.24 -10.81 2.10
CA VAL A 136 6.98 -12.05 1.89
C VAL A 136 8.10 -12.21 2.91
N SER A 137 8.75 -11.14 3.34
CA SER A 137 9.79 -11.19 4.36
C SER A 137 9.31 -11.77 5.70
N ARG A 138 8.01 -11.70 5.99
CA ARG A 138 7.39 -12.29 7.19
C ARG A 138 6.93 -13.73 7.03
N PHE A 139 6.88 -14.22 5.82
CA PHE A 139 6.38 -15.57 5.53
C PHE A 139 7.08 -16.67 6.34
N PRO A 140 8.43 -16.67 6.48
CA PRO A 140 9.12 -17.67 7.30
C PRO A 140 8.70 -17.61 8.79
N THR A 141 8.46 -16.41 9.31
CA THR A 141 8.03 -16.24 10.70
C THR A 141 6.61 -16.75 10.91
N ILE A 142 5.71 -16.48 9.97
CA ILE A 142 4.33 -16.96 10.00
C ILE A 142 4.29 -18.49 9.95
N ILE A 143 5.10 -19.10 9.08
CA ILE A 143 5.22 -20.57 8.98
C ILE A 143 5.68 -21.15 10.32
N ARG A 144 6.72 -20.60 10.93
CA ARG A 144 7.19 -21.07 12.25
C ARG A 144 6.12 -20.95 13.33
N GLN A 145 5.37 -19.86 13.34
CA GLN A 145 4.27 -19.67 14.29
C GLN A 145 3.15 -20.70 14.05
N LEU A 146 2.79 -20.98 12.79
CA LEU A 146 1.78 -21.99 12.46
C LEU A 146 2.19 -23.39 12.95
N PHE A 147 3.46 -23.79 12.75
CA PHE A 147 3.97 -25.04 13.29
C PHE A 147 4.00 -25.04 14.82
N GLY A 148 4.35 -23.94 15.46
CA GLY A 148 4.29 -23.81 16.93
C GLY A 148 2.86 -23.98 17.50
N TYR A 149 1.82 -23.59 16.77
CA TYR A 149 0.45 -23.86 17.19
C TYR A 149 0.07 -25.33 17.09
N LEU A 150 0.69 -26.10 16.18
CA LEU A 150 0.45 -27.53 16.05
C LEU A 150 1.06 -28.33 17.21
N ASP A 151 2.15 -27.83 17.83
CA ASP A 151 2.79 -28.47 19.02
C ASP A 151 2.01 -28.21 20.33
N THR A 152 1.00 -27.33 20.30
CA THR A 152 0.20 -27.02 21.48
C THR A 152 -0.83 -28.14 21.71
N GLU A 153 -0.97 -28.64 22.93
CA GLU A 153 -1.85 -29.77 23.34
C GLU A 153 -3.34 -29.61 23.02
N ARG A 154 -3.76 -28.48 22.48
CA ARG A 154 -5.15 -28.21 22.09
C ARG A 154 -5.46 -28.79 20.71
N LYS A 155 -6.16 -29.91 20.68
CA LYS A 155 -6.63 -30.62 19.47
C LYS A 155 -7.35 -29.73 18.44
N VAL A 156 -7.91 -28.59 18.86
CA VAL A 156 -8.62 -27.65 17.99
C VAL A 156 -7.69 -27.04 16.93
N TYR A 157 -6.41 -26.81 17.23
CA TYR A 157 -5.47 -26.21 16.29
C TYR A 157 -5.11 -27.13 15.11
N TYR A 158 -5.19 -28.45 15.28
CA TYR A 158 -4.96 -29.39 14.18
C TYR A 158 -5.99 -29.26 13.04
N VAL A 159 -7.20 -28.79 13.35
CA VAL A 159 -8.24 -28.51 12.34
C VAL A 159 -8.20 -27.04 11.91
N LEU A 160 -7.96 -26.12 12.85
CA LEU A 160 -7.99 -24.68 12.58
C LEU A 160 -6.88 -24.25 11.62
N VAL A 161 -5.65 -24.75 11.80
CA VAL A 161 -4.50 -24.36 10.97
C VAL A 161 -4.71 -24.72 9.49
N PRO A 162 -5.07 -25.98 9.12
CA PRO A 162 -5.38 -26.31 7.72
C PRO A 162 -6.53 -25.50 7.14
N VAL A 163 -7.59 -25.27 7.92
CA VAL A 163 -8.74 -24.46 7.48
C VAL A 163 -8.31 -23.03 7.16
N VAL A 164 -7.51 -22.39 8.00
CA VAL A 164 -6.98 -21.05 7.74
C VAL A 164 -6.11 -21.02 6.50
N CYS A 165 -5.24 -22.01 6.29
CA CYS A 165 -4.42 -22.12 5.09
C CYS A 165 -5.28 -22.27 3.81
N VAL A 166 -6.29 -23.12 3.84
CA VAL A 166 -7.21 -23.30 2.70
C VAL A 166 -8.00 -22.02 2.43
N CYS A 167 -8.54 -21.36 3.46
CA CYS A 167 -9.23 -20.07 3.31
C CYS A 167 -8.31 -19.00 2.71
N PHE A 168 -7.05 -18.95 3.13
CA PHE A 168 -6.08 -18.02 2.57
C PHE A 168 -5.84 -18.27 1.08
N LEU A 169 -5.62 -19.52 0.67
CA LEU A 169 -5.44 -19.89 -0.73
C LEU A 169 -6.69 -19.59 -1.57
N LEU A 170 -7.88 -19.87 -1.04
CA LEU A 170 -9.14 -19.54 -1.71
C LEU A 170 -9.31 -18.04 -1.90
N MET A 171 -8.98 -17.25 -0.88
CA MET A 171 -9.01 -15.79 -0.96
C MET A 171 -8.04 -15.26 -2.03
N MET A 172 -6.81 -15.79 -2.08
CA MET A 172 -5.83 -15.43 -3.12
C MET A 172 -6.35 -15.78 -4.52
N ALA A 173 -6.89 -16.99 -4.71
CA ALA A 173 -7.46 -17.42 -5.99
C ALA A 173 -8.64 -16.53 -6.40
N TYR A 174 -9.50 -16.16 -5.45
CA TYR A 174 -10.64 -15.27 -5.71
C TYR A 174 -10.20 -13.86 -6.14
N ILE A 175 -9.18 -13.28 -5.49
CA ILE A 175 -8.62 -11.98 -5.86
C ILE A 175 -8.06 -12.02 -7.29
N VAL A 176 -7.28 -13.06 -7.62
CA VAL A 176 -6.73 -13.23 -8.97
C VAL A 176 -7.83 -13.38 -10.02
N LEU A 177 -8.91 -14.12 -9.70
CA LEU A 177 -10.06 -14.26 -10.59
C LEU A 177 -10.77 -12.92 -10.82
N LEU A 178 -10.92 -12.08 -9.77
CA LEU A 178 -11.53 -10.77 -9.90
C LEU A 178 -10.66 -9.80 -10.71
N ASP A 179 -9.35 -9.83 -10.51
CA ASP A 179 -8.41 -8.95 -11.21
C ASP A 179 -8.35 -9.27 -12.72
N ASN A 180 -8.49 -10.55 -13.08
CA ASN A 180 -8.54 -11.00 -14.47
C ASN A 180 -9.96 -11.04 -15.06
N ALA A 181 -10.97 -10.65 -14.30
CA ALA A 181 -12.36 -10.69 -14.76
C ALA A 181 -12.67 -9.52 -15.71
N GLU A 182 -12.97 -9.83 -16.96
CA GLU A 182 -13.43 -8.88 -17.95
C GLU A 182 -14.96 -8.92 -18.08
N ARG A 183 -15.60 -7.75 -17.97
CA ARG A 183 -17.02 -7.62 -18.25
C ARG A 183 -17.23 -7.42 -19.73
N ARG A 184 -17.57 -8.49 -20.45
CA ARG A 184 -17.88 -8.43 -21.90
C ARG A 184 -19.32 -7.99 -22.12
N LEU A 185 -19.50 -6.83 -22.73
CA LEU A 185 -20.81 -6.33 -23.13
C LEU A 185 -21.06 -6.71 -24.59
N PRO A 186 -22.11 -7.49 -24.89
CA PRO A 186 -22.47 -7.77 -26.28
C PRO A 186 -23.07 -6.52 -26.91
N ILE A 187 -22.38 -5.93 -27.90
CA ILE A 187 -22.86 -4.80 -28.65
C ILE A 187 -23.49 -5.33 -29.96
N GLN A 188 -24.78 -5.10 -30.12
CA GLN A 188 -25.49 -5.40 -31.38
C GLN A 188 -25.45 -4.17 -32.28
N TYR A 189 -24.69 -4.25 -33.35
CA TYR A 189 -24.74 -3.21 -34.38
C TYR A 189 -26.00 -3.36 -35.21
N ALA A 190 -26.70 -2.23 -35.47
CA ALA A 190 -27.86 -2.21 -36.33
C ALA A 190 -27.47 -2.64 -37.78
N LYS A 191 -28.15 -3.65 -38.28
CA LYS A 191 -27.96 -4.12 -39.65
C LYS A 191 -28.44 -3.05 -40.65
N ARG A 192 -27.55 -2.55 -41.50
CA ARG A 192 -27.89 -1.58 -42.55
C ARG A 192 -28.11 -2.32 -43.83
N VAL A 193 -29.33 -2.25 -44.37
CA VAL A 193 -29.69 -2.82 -45.68
C VAL A 193 -29.47 -1.73 -46.72
N LYS A 194 -28.59 -1.97 -47.69
CA LYS A 194 -28.36 -1.10 -48.84
C LYS A 194 -28.63 -1.92 -50.10
N GLY A 195 -29.85 -1.76 -50.71
CA GLY A 195 -30.32 -2.57 -51.81
C GLY A 195 -30.61 -4.03 -51.44
N ARG A 196 -30.18 -5.01 -52.24
CA ARG A 196 -30.36 -6.44 -52.02
C ARG A 196 -29.30 -7.06 -51.09
N LYS A 197 -28.30 -6.29 -50.63
CA LYS A 197 -27.21 -6.80 -49.78
C LYS A 197 -27.31 -6.27 -48.35
N MET A 198 -27.26 -7.19 -47.39
CA MET A 198 -27.14 -6.86 -45.95
C MET A 198 -25.67 -6.60 -45.58
N TYR A 199 -25.37 -5.42 -45.09
CA TYR A 199 -24.08 -5.05 -44.56
C TYR A 199 -24.18 -4.90 -43.02
N GLY A 200 -23.28 -5.56 -42.28
CA GLY A 200 -23.19 -5.50 -40.83
C GLY A 200 -23.82 -6.72 -40.17
N GLY A 201 -23.28 -7.08 -39.05
CA GLY A 201 -23.78 -8.20 -38.25
C GLY A 201 -22.72 -9.07 -37.61
N GLN A 202 -21.48 -8.59 -37.48
CA GLN A 202 -20.55 -9.21 -36.51
C GLN A 202 -20.90 -8.70 -35.11
N ASN A 203 -21.29 -9.61 -34.23
CA ASN A 203 -21.37 -9.32 -32.78
C ASN A 203 -19.93 -9.17 -32.26
N THR A 204 -19.54 -7.94 -31.99
CA THR A 204 -18.24 -7.65 -31.39
C THR A 204 -18.45 -7.54 -29.86
N HIS A 205 -17.71 -8.30 -29.11
CA HIS A 205 -17.64 -8.13 -27.64
C HIS A 205 -16.58 -7.06 -27.34
N MET A 206 -16.95 -6.00 -26.65
CA MET A 206 -16.04 -5.05 -26.01
C MET A 206 -16.00 -5.26 -24.52
#